data_7f4e496ecd692a5638f9351a03ec646c
#
_entry.id   7f4e496ecd692a5638f9351a03ec646c
#
_cell.length_a   1.000
_cell.length_b   1.000
_cell.length_c   1.000
_cell.angle_alpha   90.00
_cell.angle_beta   90.00
_cell.angle_gamma   90.00
#
_symmetry.space_group_name_H-M   'P 1'
#
loop_
_entity.id
_entity.type
_entity.pdbx_description
1 polymer ?
#
loop_
_entity_poly.entity_id
_entity_poly.type
_entity_poly.pdbx_seq_one_letter_code
_entity_poly.pdbx_strand_id
1 'polypeptide(L)'
;MIPKIGLAITTSLLSWNISFAQTIDSYIPSQKNIEARKEFQDNKFGIFIHWGIYSMLAQGEWYMTNHNIDWREYEKLASGFYPSRFNAAEWVSAIKASGAKYICITSRHHDGFSMFHTQQSDFNIVDATPFKRDILKELADEC
;
A
#
# COMPACT_ATOMS: atom_id res chain seq x y z
N MET A 1 66.66 38.10 -14.14
CA MET A 1 65.66 37.39 -14.94
C MET A 1 64.58 36.84 -14.00
N ILE A 2 63.43 37.53 -13.89
CA ILE A 2 62.38 37.18 -12.95
C ILE A 2 61.26 36.45 -13.72
N PRO A 3 60.86 35.25 -13.34
CA PRO A 3 59.79 34.54 -14.09
C PRO A 3 58.43 35.18 -13.77
N LYS A 4 57.65 35.45 -14.82
CA LYS A 4 56.26 35.92 -14.72
C LYS A 4 55.37 34.74 -14.34
N ILE A 5 54.78 34.82 -13.16
CA ILE A 5 53.74 33.86 -12.71
C ILE A 5 52.42 34.28 -13.34
N GLY A 6 51.93 33.49 -14.29
CA GLY A 6 50.62 33.68 -14.89
C GLY A 6 49.52 33.19 -13.94
N LEU A 7 48.64 34.08 -13.56
CA LEU A 7 47.44 33.77 -12.74
C LEU A 7 46.34 33.23 -13.70
N ALA A 8 46.05 31.95 -13.64
CA ALA A 8 44.94 31.36 -14.37
C ALA A 8 43.67 31.56 -13.52
N ILE A 9 42.76 32.41 -14.00
CA ILE A 9 41.44 32.60 -13.44
C ILE A 9 40.53 31.51 -14.01
N THR A 10 40.23 30.48 -13.23
CA THR A 10 39.21 29.49 -13.57
C THR A 10 37.83 30.03 -13.18
N THR A 11 37.09 30.50 -14.18
CA THR A 11 35.67 30.85 -14.05
C THR A 11 34.84 29.57 -13.96
N SER A 12 34.42 29.19 -12.74
CA SER A 12 33.44 28.14 -12.55
C SER A 12 32.05 28.68 -12.92
N LEU A 13 31.51 28.18 -14.03
CA LEU A 13 30.11 28.40 -14.40
C LEU A 13 29.22 27.59 -13.44
N LEU A 14 28.63 28.25 -12.44
CA LEU A 14 27.55 27.71 -11.69
C LEU A 14 26.31 27.62 -12.59
N SER A 15 26.04 26.46 -13.10
CA SER A 15 24.76 26.17 -13.75
C SER A 15 23.65 26.11 -12.69
N TRP A 16 22.83 27.14 -12.63
CA TRP A 16 21.62 27.16 -11.83
C TRP A 16 20.61 26.25 -12.54
N ASN A 17 20.39 25.04 -11.98
CA ASN A 17 19.25 24.21 -12.36
C ASN A 17 17.99 24.87 -11.80
N ILE A 18 17.29 25.64 -12.63
CA ILE A 18 15.95 26.11 -12.31
C ILE A 18 15.03 24.91 -12.48
N SER A 19 14.73 24.24 -11.37
CA SER A 19 13.64 23.25 -11.34
C SER A 19 12.33 24.02 -11.51
N PHE A 20 11.73 23.94 -12.69
CA PHE A 20 10.35 24.35 -12.88
C PHE A 20 9.48 23.37 -12.10
N ALA A 21 8.93 23.80 -10.97
CA ALA A 21 7.83 23.10 -10.35
C ALA A 21 6.71 23.05 -11.42
N GLN A 22 6.35 21.83 -11.84
CA GLN A 22 5.19 21.65 -12.70
C GLN A 22 4.00 22.25 -11.95
N THR A 23 3.42 23.30 -12.50
CA THR A 23 2.09 23.74 -12.08
C THR A 23 1.15 22.59 -12.37
N ILE A 24 0.74 21.89 -11.33
CA ILE A 24 -0.32 20.89 -11.44
C ILE A 24 -1.54 21.68 -11.88
N ASP A 25 -1.94 21.52 -13.14
CA ASP A 25 -3.22 22.03 -13.61
C ASP A 25 -4.28 21.59 -12.58
N SER A 26 -5.07 22.54 -12.09
CA SER A 26 -6.05 22.25 -11.05
C SER A 26 -6.93 21.10 -11.53
N TYR A 27 -6.88 19.97 -10.82
CA TYR A 27 -7.70 18.82 -11.14
C TYR A 27 -9.19 19.20 -11.10
N ILE A 28 -9.84 19.11 -12.25
CA ILE A 28 -11.29 19.32 -12.35
C ILE A 28 -11.94 17.94 -12.38
N PRO A 29 -12.67 17.56 -11.33
CA PRO A 29 -13.31 16.25 -11.28
C PRO A 29 -14.41 16.15 -12.34
N SER A 30 -14.53 14.98 -12.98
CA SER A 30 -15.66 14.70 -13.85
C SER A 30 -16.98 14.67 -13.05
N GLN A 31 -18.11 14.86 -13.74
CA GLN A 31 -19.43 14.77 -13.11
C GLN A 31 -19.63 13.42 -12.40
N LYS A 32 -19.21 12.31 -13.03
CA LYS A 32 -19.24 10.96 -12.46
C LYS A 32 -18.42 10.89 -11.14
N ASN A 33 -17.27 11.56 -11.09
CA ASN A 33 -16.44 11.56 -9.88
C ASN A 33 -17.10 12.37 -8.76
N ILE A 34 -17.76 13.49 -9.09
CA ILE A 34 -18.51 14.30 -8.11
C ILE A 34 -19.66 13.48 -7.51
N GLU A 35 -20.40 12.77 -8.34
CA GLU A 35 -21.51 11.90 -7.92
C GLU A 35 -21.01 10.76 -7.02
N ALA A 36 -19.94 10.08 -7.40
CA ALA A 36 -19.34 9.00 -6.59
C ALA A 36 -18.84 9.51 -5.23
N ARG A 37 -18.25 10.72 -5.17
CA ARG A 37 -17.84 11.33 -3.89
C ARG A 37 -19.03 11.64 -3.00
N LYS A 38 -20.12 12.15 -3.60
CA LYS A 38 -21.34 12.42 -2.86
C LYS A 38 -21.95 11.14 -2.31
N GLU A 39 -22.05 10.11 -3.13
CA GLU A 39 -22.50 8.79 -2.71
C GLU A 39 -21.67 8.24 -1.55
N PHE A 40 -20.33 8.31 -1.65
CA PHE A 40 -19.45 7.90 -0.56
C PHE A 40 -19.67 8.70 0.72
N GLN A 41 -19.88 10.03 0.60
CA GLN A 41 -20.19 10.88 1.77
C GLN A 41 -21.54 10.54 2.42
N ASP A 42 -22.50 10.07 1.64
CA ASP A 42 -23.81 9.67 2.14
C ASP A 42 -23.79 8.27 2.77
N ASN A 43 -22.83 7.44 2.40
CA ASN A 43 -22.58 6.12 2.98
C ASN A 43 -21.85 6.22 4.32
N LYS A 44 -22.56 6.56 5.40
CA LYS A 44 -21.98 6.91 6.72
C LYS A 44 -21.39 5.76 7.50
N PHE A 45 -21.72 4.51 7.16
CA PHE A 45 -21.31 3.34 7.91
C PHE A 45 -20.58 2.33 7.02
N GLY A 46 -19.35 2.03 7.38
CA GLY A 46 -18.52 1.02 6.74
C GLY A 46 -17.77 0.18 7.76
N ILE A 47 -17.26 -0.97 7.32
CA ILE A 47 -16.43 -1.85 8.15
C ILE A 47 -14.98 -1.67 7.74
N PHE A 48 -14.10 -1.45 8.72
CA PHE A 48 -12.67 -1.46 8.53
C PHE A 48 -12.10 -2.81 8.95
N ILE A 49 -11.37 -3.47 8.02
CA ILE A 49 -10.67 -4.73 8.28
C ILE A 49 -9.16 -4.43 8.27
N HIS A 50 -8.55 -4.53 9.42
CA HIS A 50 -7.10 -4.39 9.58
C HIS A 50 -6.49 -5.80 9.71
N TRP A 51 -6.01 -6.34 8.60
CA TRP A 51 -5.56 -7.71 8.52
C TRP A 51 -4.42 -7.88 7.52
N GLY A 52 -3.43 -8.68 7.87
CA GLY A 52 -2.25 -8.97 7.08
C GLY A 52 -1.42 -10.08 7.71
N ILE A 53 -0.23 -10.32 7.15
CA ILE A 53 0.71 -11.32 7.66
C ILE A 53 1.07 -11.10 9.16
N TYR A 54 1.11 -9.86 9.61
CA TYR A 54 1.36 -9.47 11.01
C TYR A 54 0.34 -10.07 11.99
N SER A 55 -0.84 -10.43 11.53
CA SER A 55 -1.88 -11.03 12.37
C SER A 55 -1.48 -12.40 12.93
N MET A 56 -0.52 -13.08 12.29
CA MET A 56 0.01 -14.36 12.78
C MET A 56 0.69 -14.24 14.14
N LEU A 57 1.29 -13.09 14.41
CA LEU A 57 2.07 -12.84 15.62
C LEU A 57 1.21 -12.38 16.80
N ALA A 58 -0.04 -11.94 16.54
CA ALA A 58 -0.99 -11.42 17.52
C ALA A 58 -0.43 -10.28 18.41
N GLN A 59 0.53 -9.50 17.89
CA GLN A 59 1.20 -8.40 18.61
C GLN A 59 1.11 -7.06 17.87
N GLY A 60 0.21 -6.97 16.88
CA GLY A 60 -0.01 -5.77 16.10
C GLY A 60 0.88 -5.68 14.86
N GLU A 61 0.53 -4.77 13.99
CA GLU A 61 1.11 -4.58 12.66
C GLU A 61 2.52 -3.96 12.68
N TRP A 62 2.90 -3.33 13.79
CA TRP A 62 4.20 -2.71 13.99
C TRP A 62 5.27 -3.66 14.56
N TYR A 63 4.94 -4.93 14.75
CA TYR A 63 5.83 -5.90 15.41
C TYR A 63 7.23 -5.94 14.78
N MET A 64 7.33 -6.04 13.46
CA MET A 64 8.60 -6.06 12.74
C MET A 64 9.46 -4.83 13.08
N THR A 65 8.87 -3.64 13.01
CA THR A 65 9.55 -2.36 13.26
C THR A 65 9.94 -2.20 14.73
N ASN A 66 9.00 -2.47 15.65
CA ASN A 66 9.22 -2.28 17.08
C ASN A 66 10.29 -3.22 17.65
N HIS A 67 10.51 -4.36 17.02
CA HIS A 67 11.51 -5.35 17.45
C HIS A 67 12.76 -5.35 16.56
N ASN A 68 12.90 -4.40 15.61
CA ASN A 68 14.02 -4.30 14.68
C ASN A 68 14.30 -5.64 13.94
N ILE A 69 13.26 -6.34 13.54
CA ILE A 69 13.39 -7.60 12.81
C ILE A 69 13.81 -7.31 11.38
N ASP A 70 14.86 -7.96 10.91
CA ASP A 70 15.27 -7.88 9.52
C ASP A 70 14.14 -8.38 8.60
N TRP A 71 13.87 -7.65 7.53
CA TRP A 71 12.77 -7.97 6.63
C TRP A 71 12.91 -9.37 6.01
N ARG A 72 14.14 -9.88 5.80
CA ARG A 72 14.41 -11.23 5.27
C ARG A 72 14.02 -12.34 6.26
N GLU A 73 14.08 -12.04 7.56
CA GLU A 73 13.58 -12.95 8.58
C GLU A 73 12.07 -12.87 8.69
N TYR A 74 11.53 -11.65 8.59
CA TYR A 74 10.10 -11.43 8.67
C TYR A 74 9.33 -12.04 7.48
N GLU A 75 9.86 -11.95 6.26
CA GLU A 75 9.21 -12.51 5.07
C GLU A 75 9.00 -14.03 5.15
N LYS A 76 9.78 -14.75 5.97
CA LYS A 76 9.62 -16.19 6.20
C LYS A 76 8.26 -16.56 6.78
N LEU A 77 7.58 -15.60 7.43
CA LEU A 77 6.21 -15.78 7.94
C LEU A 77 5.23 -16.15 6.83
N ALA A 78 5.48 -15.71 5.60
CA ALA A 78 4.59 -16.01 4.48
C ALA A 78 4.41 -17.51 4.25
N SER A 79 5.44 -18.31 4.48
CA SER A 79 5.38 -19.77 4.33
C SER A 79 4.39 -20.45 5.31
N GLY A 80 4.05 -19.78 6.41
CA GLY A 80 3.07 -20.24 7.40
C GLY A 80 1.72 -19.55 7.31
N PHE A 81 1.56 -18.54 6.44
CA PHE A 81 0.31 -17.80 6.34
C PHE A 81 -0.74 -18.58 5.55
N TYR A 82 -1.64 -19.22 6.29
CA TYR A 82 -2.70 -20.05 5.73
C TYR A 82 -4.03 -19.79 6.44
N PRO A 83 -4.79 -18.74 6.07
CA PRO A 83 -6.07 -18.40 6.68
C PRO A 83 -7.19 -19.36 6.25
N SER A 84 -7.16 -20.59 6.73
CA SER A 84 -8.05 -21.69 6.33
C SER A 84 -9.53 -21.41 6.57
N ARG A 85 -9.86 -20.48 7.48
CA ARG A 85 -11.25 -20.12 7.81
C ARG A 85 -11.77 -18.90 7.03
N PHE A 86 -10.97 -18.33 6.13
CA PHE A 86 -11.42 -17.21 5.32
C PHE A 86 -12.48 -17.66 4.31
N ASN A 87 -13.62 -16.98 4.33
CA ASN A 87 -14.74 -17.16 3.42
C ASN A 87 -15.32 -15.79 3.07
N ALA A 88 -15.06 -15.33 1.85
CA ALA A 88 -15.45 -14.00 1.40
C ALA A 88 -16.97 -13.80 1.41
N ALA A 89 -17.73 -14.80 0.93
CA ALA A 89 -19.19 -14.74 0.89
C ALA A 89 -19.80 -14.60 2.30
N GLU A 90 -19.28 -15.37 3.27
CA GLU A 90 -19.73 -15.30 4.66
C GLU A 90 -19.41 -13.93 5.28
N TRP A 91 -18.19 -13.41 5.05
CA TRP A 91 -17.79 -12.10 5.56
C TRP A 91 -18.64 -10.98 4.99
N VAL A 92 -18.80 -10.95 3.66
CA VAL A 92 -19.58 -9.92 2.98
C VAL A 92 -21.07 -9.99 3.38
N SER A 93 -21.63 -11.20 3.51
CA SER A 93 -22.99 -11.39 4.00
C SER A 93 -23.19 -10.83 5.41
N ALA A 94 -22.28 -11.11 6.32
CA ALA A 94 -22.34 -10.57 7.69
C ALA A 94 -22.20 -9.05 7.71
N ILE A 95 -21.32 -8.48 6.89
CA ILE A 95 -21.11 -7.04 6.77
C ILE A 95 -22.36 -6.37 6.20
N LYS A 96 -22.96 -6.91 5.15
CA LYS A 96 -24.23 -6.41 4.59
C LYS A 96 -25.36 -6.46 5.64
N ALA A 97 -25.46 -7.54 6.39
CA ALA A 97 -26.46 -7.71 7.46
C ALA A 97 -26.29 -6.69 8.60
N SER A 98 -25.07 -6.17 8.84
CA SER A 98 -24.83 -5.09 9.81
C SER A 98 -25.36 -3.73 9.37
N GLY A 99 -25.72 -3.57 8.10
CA GLY A 99 -26.14 -2.31 7.48
C GLY A 99 -24.98 -1.48 6.91
N ALA A 100 -23.75 -1.99 6.95
CA ALA A 100 -22.59 -1.31 6.35
C ALA A 100 -22.74 -1.18 4.84
N LYS A 101 -22.21 -0.09 4.30
CA LYS A 101 -22.32 0.31 2.89
C LYS A 101 -21.02 0.12 2.13
N TYR A 102 -19.89 -0.05 2.83
CA TYR A 102 -18.59 -0.30 2.23
C TYR A 102 -17.67 -1.05 3.17
N ILE A 103 -16.64 -1.64 2.58
CA ILE A 103 -15.53 -2.28 3.29
C ILE A 103 -14.26 -1.49 2.99
N CYS A 104 -13.49 -1.17 4.03
CA CYS A 104 -12.13 -0.69 3.92
C CYS A 104 -11.19 -1.76 4.48
N ILE A 105 -10.23 -2.23 3.70
CA ILE A 105 -9.30 -3.26 4.13
C ILE A 105 -7.86 -2.83 3.88
N THR A 106 -6.94 -3.20 4.79
CA THR A 106 -5.51 -3.04 4.55
C THR A 106 -5.05 -3.99 3.44
N SER A 107 -4.92 -3.48 2.22
CA SER A 107 -4.46 -4.27 1.08
C SER A 107 -2.96 -4.62 1.18
N ARG A 108 -2.18 -3.70 1.75
CA ARG A 108 -0.74 -3.81 2.03
C ARG A 108 -0.41 -2.90 3.20
N HIS A 109 0.48 -3.32 4.08
CA HIS A 109 0.93 -2.51 5.20
C HIS A 109 2.43 -2.19 5.08
N HIS A 110 3.03 -1.51 6.09
CA HIS A 110 4.44 -1.11 6.07
C HIS A 110 5.42 -2.29 5.99
N ASP A 111 5.01 -3.49 6.36
CA ASP A 111 5.80 -4.72 6.22
C ASP A 111 6.01 -5.17 4.76
N GLY A 112 5.28 -4.55 3.84
CA GLY A 112 5.41 -4.81 2.41
C GLY A 112 4.65 -6.03 1.88
N PHE A 113 3.94 -6.79 2.75
CA PHE A 113 3.15 -7.94 2.31
C PHE A 113 1.83 -7.51 1.68
N SER A 114 1.57 -7.97 0.44
CA SER A 114 0.34 -7.67 -0.28
C SER A 114 -0.70 -8.78 -0.08
N MET A 115 -1.91 -8.41 0.35
CA MET A 115 -3.05 -9.30 0.56
C MET A 115 -3.80 -9.62 -0.76
N PHE A 116 -3.19 -9.30 -1.89
CA PHE A 116 -3.69 -9.49 -3.26
C PHE A 116 -2.55 -9.88 -4.19
N HIS A 117 -2.88 -10.51 -5.33
CA HIS A 117 -1.90 -10.84 -6.35
C HIS A 117 -1.41 -9.57 -7.07
N THR A 118 -0.09 -9.43 -7.19
CA THR A 118 0.53 -8.31 -7.89
C THR A 118 1.81 -8.75 -8.60
N GLN A 119 2.05 -8.21 -9.78
CA GLN A 119 3.29 -8.42 -10.55
C GLN A 119 4.45 -7.51 -10.07
N GLN A 120 4.21 -6.64 -9.10
CA GLN A 120 5.23 -5.70 -8.61
C GLN A 120 6.12 -6.29 -7.50
N SER A 121 5.69 -7.40 -6.88
CA SER A 121 6.42 -8.06 -5.81
C SER A 121 5.89 -9.48 -5.62
N ASP A 122 6.80 -10.44 -5.47
CA ASP A 122 6.46 -11.83 -5.12
C ASP A 122 6.05 -11.98 -3.64
N PHE A 123 6.29 -10.95 -2.81
CA PHE A 123 5.89 -10.93 -1.41
C PHE A 123 4.40 -10.58 -1.28
N ASN A 124 3.58 -11.51 -1.75
CA ASN A 124 2.12 -11.39 -1.74
C ASN A 124 1.46 -12.73 -1.37
N ILE A 125 0.18 -12.66 -1.03
CA ILE A 125 -0.58 -13.82 -0.51
C ILE A 125 -0.69 -14.98 -1.50
N VAL A 126 -0.66 -14.69 -2.81
CA VAL A 126 -0.77 -15.74 -3.84
C VAL A 126 0.57 -16.41 -4.10
N ASP A 127 1.65 -15.63 -4.23
CA ASP A 127 2.95 -16.16 -4.63
C ASP A 127 3.76 -16.68 -3.44
N ALA A 128 3.78 -15.96 -2.32
CA ALA A 128 4.61 -16.26 -1.17
C ALA A 128 4.00 -17.25 -0.16
N THR A 129 2.69 -17.52 -0.23
CA THR A 129 2.03 -18.34 0.80
C THR A 129 1.50 -19.67 0.27
N PRO A 130 1.30 -20.67 1.12
CA PRO A 130 0.62 -21.91 0.73
C PRO A 130 -0.88 -21.71 0.46
N PHE A 131 -1.46 -20.59 0.84
CA PHE A 131 -2.89 -20.28 0.67
C PHE A 131 -3.30 -20.09 -0.79
N LYS A 132 -2.45 -19.45 -1.61
CA LYS A 132 -2.59 -19.31 -3.07
C LYS A 132 -3.91 -18.67 -3.55
N ARG A 133 -4.58 -17.88 -2.71
CA ARG A 133 -5.84 -17.21 -3.06
C ARG A 133 -5.70 -15.70 -2.88
N ASP A 134 -6.35 -14.95 -3.77
CA ASP A 134 -6.40 -13.47 -3.72
C ASP A 134 -7.64 -13.03 -2.94
N ILE A 135 -7.46 -12.71 -1.67
CA ILE A 135 -8.57 -12.38 -0.78
C ILE A 135 -9.25 -11.05 -1.12
N LEU A 136 -8.50 -10.07 -1.67
CA LEU A 136 -9.11 -8.81 -2.09
C LEU A 136 -10.01 -9.02 -3.30
N LYS A 137 -9.55 -9.81 -4.26
CA LYS A 137 -10.38 -10.17 -5.41
C LYS A 137 -11.65 -10.90 -4.97
N GLU A 138 -11.52 -11.90 -4.11
CA GLU A 138 -12.67 -12.66 -3.62
C GLU A 138 -13.67 -11.78 -2.85
N LEU A 139 -13.20 -10.87 -1.99
CA LEU A 139 -14.07 -9.91 -1.29
C LEU A 139 -14.76 -8.96 -2.27
N ALA A 140 -14.05 -8.48 -3.29
CA ALA A 140 -14.63 -7.59 -4.30
C ALA A 140 -15.68 -8.29 -5.16
N ASP A 141 -15.47 -9.57 -5.49
CA ASP A 141 -16.41 -10.35 -6.28
C ASP A 141 -17.74 -10.59 -5.52
N GLU A 142 -17.72 -10.59 -4.18
CA GLU A 142 -18.91 -10.79 -3.34
C GLU A 142 -19.64 -9.48 -2.96
N CYS A 143 -19.00 -8.31 -3.17
CA CYS A 143 -19.60 -7.00 -2.92
C CYS A 143 -20.57 -6.59 -4.01
#